data_3da8eb8819b45d45ca8899e1eb15ce17
#
_entry.id   3da8eb8819b45d45ca8899e1eb15ce17
#
_cell.length_a   1.000
_cell.length_b   1.000
_cell.length_c   1.000
_cell.angle_alpha   90.00
_cell.angle_beta   90.00
_cell.angle_gamma   90.00
#
_symmetry.space_group_name_H-M   'P 1'
#
loop_
_entity.id
_entity.type
_entity.pdbx_description
1 polymer ?
#
loop_
_entity_poly.entity_id
_entity_poly.type
_entity_poly.pdbx_seq_one_letter_code
_entity_poly.pdbx_strand_id
1 'polypeptide(L)'
;YRAIISCAIYTILFCVFVIYYTFFFSLMLFLFTSVITIIKSENTAARVICSVLSMPLAFMIGGGNYATALFTSIILVLLTAWQIKHKDKSFIILAVITVLSLVSLGISVMAPGNAIRQASVGAGPGVLKALVYSFAYGAYNIADSTTFPVAVMWIALLPVFYRIAVSSGLKFRFPAAAIIFFYCVYCAQGTPVFYAQGIHMPYRMMNIIYFAYYGFMTISLIYLMGWIHERFENTAFVRGLSSVCEIPRRFTAVFSISLTWKM
;
A
#
# COMPACT_ATOMS: atom_id res chain seq x y z
N TYR A 1 0.28 16.90 -40.25
CA TYR A 1 -1.00 17.00 -39.52
C TYR A 1 -1.37 15.68 -38.85
N ARG A 2 -1.40 14.53 -39.56
CA ARG A 2 -1.76 13.21 -38.96
C ARG A 2 -0.85 12.80 -37.79
N ALA A 3 0.45 13.02 -37.92
CA ALA A 3 1.40 12.69 -36.83
C ALA A 3 1.19 13.54 -35.58
N ILE A 4 0.89 14.82 -35.72
CA ILE A 4 0.62 15.73 -34.60
C ILE A 4 -0.69 15.35 -33.91
N ILE A 5 -1.74 15.06 -34.68
CA ILE A 5 -3.03 14.60 -34.13
C ILE A 5 -2.86 13.26 -33.37
N SER A 6 -2.13 12.32 -34.00
CA SER A 6 -1.86 11.03 -33.29
C SER A 6 -1.07 11.24 -32.01
N CYS A 7 -0.03 12.08 -32.03
CA CYS A 7 0.76 12.38 -30.83
C CYS A 7 -0.11 13.04 -29.73
N ALA A 8 -0.97 13.99 -30.10
CA ALA A 8 -1.89 14.64 -29.16
C ALA A 8 -2.89 13.64 -28.56
N ILE A 9 -3.47 12.76 -29.38
CA ILE A 9 -4.39 11.72 -28.91
C ILE A 9 -3.69 10.76 -27.95
N TYR A 10 -2.48 10.27 -28.29
CA TYR A 10 -1.72 9.39 -27.40
C TYR A 10 -1.35 10.07 -26.09
N THR A 11 -0.97 11.35 -26.13
CA THR A 11 -0.66 12.13 -24.92
C THR A 11 -1.89 12.28 -24.03
N ILE A 12 -3.05 12.63 -24.59
CA ILE A 12 -4.32 12.76 -23.86
C ILE A 12 -4.72 11.42 -23.24
N LEU A 13 -4.68 10.33 -24.02
CA LEU A 13 -4.99 8.99 -23.52
C LEU A 13 -4.05 8.58 -22.39
N PHE A 14 -2.76 8.84 -22.54
CA PHE A 14 -1.77 8.56 -21.49
C PHE A 14 -2.08 9.35 -20.21
N CYS A 15 -2.35 10.65 -20.31
CA CYS A 15 -2.72 11.49 -19.17
C CYS A 15 -4.00 10.97 -18.46
N VAL A 16 -5.04 10.61 -19.23
CA VAL A 16 -6.29 10.06 -18.68
C VAL A 16 -6.01 8.76 -17.92
N PHE A 17 -5.21 7.86 -18.46
CA PHE A 17 -4.86 6.61 -17.77
C PHE A 17 -4.05 6.84 -16.50
N VAL A 18 -3.06 7.75 -16.53
CA VAL A 18 -2.27 8.08 -15.34
C VAL A 18 -3.15 8.66 -14.24
N ILE A 19 -4.05 9.61 -14.59
CA ILE A 19 -4.99 10.22 -13.67
C ILE A 19 -5.93 9.14 -13.09
N TYR A 20 -6.48 8.24 -13.90
CA TYR A 20 -7.36 7.17 -13.45
C TYR A 20 -6.71 6.28 -12.38
N TYR A 21 -5.51 5.77 -12.64
CA TYR A 21 -4.82 4.89 -11.69
C TYR A 21 -4.40 5.62 -10.40
N THR A 22 -3.90 6.85 -10.53
CA THR A 22 -3.51 7.68 -9.39
C THR A 22 -4.71 8.08 -8.55
N PHE A 23 -5.86 8.33 -9.16
CA PHE A 23 -7.11 8.64 -8.48
C PHE A 23 -7.54 7.50 -7.54
N PHE A 24 -7.63 6.26 -8.04
CA PHE A 24 -7.99 5.12 -7.20
C PHE A 24 -6.95 4.83 -6.11
N PHE A 25 -5.68 5.07 -6.39
CA PHE A 25 -4.63 4.97 -5.37
C PHE A 25 -4.81 6.04 -4.27
N SER A 26 -5.15 7.27 -4.64
CA SER A 26 -5.43 8.34 -3.68
C SER A 26 -6.66 8.04 -2.83
N LEU A 27 -7.73 7.51 -3.43
CA LEU A 27 -8.92 7.06 -2.70
C LEU A 27 -8.58 5.95 -1.69
N MET A 28 -7.69 5.03 -2.08
CA MET A 28 -7.20 3.96 -1.20
C MET A 28 -6.46 4.53 0.02
N LEU A 29 -5.56 5.50 -0.17
CA LEU A 29 -4.86 6.17 0.94
C LEU A 29 -5.84 6.89 1.87
N PHE A 30 -6.84 7.56 1.29
CA PHE A 30 -7.90 8.21 2.06
C PHE A 30 -8.73 7.21 2.85
N LEU A 31 -9.09 6.07 2.25
CA LEU A 31 -9.77 4.98 2.93
C LEU A 31 -8.95 4.45 4.12
N PHE A 32 -7.65 4.21 3.93
CA PHE A 32 -6.79 3.72 5.01
C PHE A 32 -6.66 4.75 6.15
N THR A 33 -6.54 6.03 5.83
CA THR A 33 -6.55 7.10 6.84
C THR A 33 -7.87 7.10 7.62
N SER A 34 -9.01 6.97 6.93
CA SER A 34 -10.33 6.88 7.56
C SER A 34 -10.45 5.65 8.46
N VAL A 35 -9.97 4.49 8.00
CA VAL A 35 -9.94 3.24 8.79
C VAL A 35 -9.08 3.38 10.04
N ILE A 36 -7.90 3.99 9.93
CA ILE A 36 -7.06 4.28 11.10
C ILE A 36 -7.78 5.21 12.09
N THR A 37 -8.50 6.21 11.60
CA THR A 37 -9.30 7.12 12.43
C THR A 37 -10.44 6.36 13.13
N ILE A 38 -11.13 5.44 12.45
CA ILE A 38 -12.18 4.60 13.05
C ILE A 38 -11.61 3.76 14.21
N ILE A 39 -10.41 3.22 14.04
CA ILE A 39 -9.77 2.36 15.03
C ILE A 39 -9.24 3.17 16.24
N LYS A 40 -8.60 4.32 15.98
CA LYS A 40 -7.80 5.01 17.00
C LYS A 40 -8.46 6.24 17.62
N SER A 41 -9.40 6.88 16.93
CA SER A 41 -9.95 8.17 17.41
C SER A 41 -10.90 7.97 18.58
N GLU A 42 -10.74 8.78 19.62
CA GLU A 42 -11.68 8.89 20.74
C GLU A 42 -12.89 9.76 20.40
N ASN A 43 -12.78 10.60 19.34
CA ASN A 43 -13.85 11.46 18.89
C ASN A 43 -14.93 10.67 18.13
N THR A 44 -16.08 10.50 18.76
CA THR A 44 -17.23 9.75 18.19
C THR A 44 -17.71 10.35 16.87
N ALA A 45 -17.75 11.68 16.72
CA ALA A 45 -18.19 12.32 15.49
C ALA A 45 -17.23 12.01 14.34
N ALA A 46 -15.91 12.08 14.57
CA ALA A 46 -14.91 11.73 13.57
C ALA A 46 -15.02 10.24 13.16
N ARG A 47 -15.22 9.34 14.14
CA ARG A 47 -15.43 7.90 13.85
C ARG A 47 -16.66 7.66 12.98
N VAL A 48 -17.78 8.29 13.30
CA VAL A 48 -19.03 8.14 12.53
C VAL A 48 -18.86 8.68 11.11
N ILE A 49 -18.30 9.88 10.95
CA ILE A 49 -18.06 10.50 9.64
C ILE A 49 -17.14 9.58 8.80
N CYS A 50 -16.01 9.15 9.36
CA CYS A 50 -15.08 8.25 8.67
C CYS A 50 -15.73 6.91 8.32
N SER A 51 -16.60 6.36 9.19
CA SER A 51 -17.31 5.11 8.92
C SER A 51 -18.26 5.25 7.71
N VAL A 52 -19.05 6.32 7.69
CA VAL A 52 -19.99 6.60 6.60
C VAL A 52 -19.26 6.84 5.27
N LEU A 53 -18.17 7.61 5.30
CA LEU A 53 -17.37 7.89 4.09
C LEU A 53 -16.60 6.66 3.59
N SER A 54 -16.16 5.79 4.49
CA SER A 54 -15.39 4.58 4.11
C SER A 54 -16.23 3.56 3.33
N MET A 55 -17.54 3.49 3.53
CA MET A 55 -18.40 2.54 2.84
C MET A 55 -18.45 2.77 1.32
N PRO A 56 -18.85 3.97 0.82
CA PRO A 56 -18.82 4.24 -0.62
C PRO A 56 -17.41 4.21 -1.19
N LEU A 57 -16.39 4.64 -0.44
CA LEU A 57 -15.00 4.58 -0.89
C LEU A 57 -14.55 3.13 -1.13
N ALA A 58 -14.81 2.23 -0.19
CA ALA A 58 -14.47 0.81 -0.33
C ALA A 58 -15.15 0.18 -1.54
N PHE A 59 -16.42 0.52 -1.78
CA PHE A 59 -17.17 0.06 -2.95
C PHE A 59 -16.59 0.62 -4.25
N MET A 60 -16.27 1.92 -4.31
CA MET A 60 -15.67 2.54 -5.49
C MET A 60 -14.30 1.95 -5.82
N ILE A 61 -13.44 1.75 -4.80
CA ILE A 61 -12.10 1.18 -4.98
C ILE A 61 -12.20 -0.27 -5.46
N GLY A 62 -13.09 -1.08 -4.88
CA GLY A 62 -13.31 -2.47 -5.27
C GLY A 62 -13.71 -2.62 -6.74
N GLY A 63 -14.52 -1.69 -7.27
CA GLY A 63 -14.93 -1.63 -8.68
C GLY A 63 -13.96 -0.89 -9.62
N GLY A 64 -12.89 -0.29 -9.09
CA GLY A 64 -11.96 0.55 -9.84
C GLY A 64 -10.97 -0.26 -10.69
N ASN A 65 -9.73 -0.30 -10.29
CA ASN A 65 -8.73 -1.14 -10.95
C ASN A 65 -8.32 -2.33 -10.07
N TYR A 66 -8.07 -3.48 -10.69
CA TYR A 66 -7.81 -4.74 -9.98
C TYR A 66 -6.60 -4.70 -9.03
N ALA A 67 -5.56 -3.92 -9.34
CA ALA A 67 -4.37 -3.85 -8.50
C ALA A 67 -4.67 -3.18 -7.16
N THR A 68 -5.25 -1.97 -7.19
CA THR A 68 -5.67 -1.24 -5.98
C THR A 68 -6.80 -1.94 -5.25
N ALA A 69 -7.78 -2.51 -5.97
CA ALA A 69 -8.90 -3.23 -5.38
C ALA A 69 -8.44 -4.47 -4.59
N LEU A 70 -7.58 -5.31 -5.18
CA LEU A 70 -7.04 -6.49 -4.51
C LEU A 70 -6.16 -6.11 -3.32
N PHE A 71 -5.25 -5.15 -3.51
CA PHE A 71 -4.38 -4.67 -2.43
C PHE A 71 -5.20 -4.13 -1.25
N THR A 72 -6.19 -3.27 -1.53
CA THR A 72 -7.09 -2.72 -0.51
C THR A 72 -7.85 -3.82 0.22
N SER A 73 -8.42 -4.76 -0.51
CA SER A 73 -9.20 -5.87 0.06
C SER A 73 -8.34 -6.75 0.97
N ILE A 74 -7.10 -7.06 0.58
CA ILE A 74 -6.16 -7.82 1.42
C ILE A 74 -5.90 -7.08 2.73
N ILE A 75 -5.57 -5.78 2.68
CA ILE A 75 -5.29 -4.99 3.87
C ILE A 75 -6.52 -4.89 4.78
N LEU A 76 -7.72 -4.66 4.22
CA LEU A 76 -8.95 -4.60 4.98
C LEU A 76 -9.27 -5.93 5.68
N VAL A 77 -9.10 -7.06 5.00
CA VAL A 77 -9.27 -8.41 5.60
C VAL A 77 -8.30 -8.60 6.77
N LEU A 78 -7.03 -8.25 6.59
CA LEU A 78 -6.03 -8.38 7.64
C LEU A 78 -6.31 -7.48 8.85
N LEU A 79 -6.71 -6.22 8.61
CA LEU A 79 -7.08 -5.30 9.68
C LEU A 79 -8.34 -5.77 10.42
N THR A 80 -9.34 -6.26 9.69
CA THR A 80 -10.56 -6.81 10.30
C THR A 80 -10.24 -8.02 11.15
N ALA A 81 -9.44 -8.96 10.65
CA ALA A 81 -9.00 -10.13 11.41
C ALA A 81 -8.18 -9.75 12.66
N TRP A 82 -7.34 -8.71 12.53
CA TRP A 82 -6.61 -8.16 13.67
C TRP A 82 -7.54 -7.63 14.74
N GLN A 83 -8.56 -6.84 14.37
CA GLN A 83 -9.53 -6.26 15.31
C GLN A 83 -10.40 -7.33 15.98
N ILE A 84 -10.79 -8.37 15.25
CA ILE A 84 -11.50 -9.52 15.80
C ILE A 84 -10.63 -10.20 16.86
N LYS A 85 -9.34 -10.45 16.58
CA LYS A 85 -8.41 -11.07 17.53
C LYS A 85 -8.24 -10.25 18.81
N HIS A 86 -8.25 -8.92 18.71
CA HIS A 86 -8.14 -8.01 19.86
C HIS A 86 -9.49 -7.69 20.52
N LYS A 87 -10.60 -8.25 20.02
CA LYS A 87 -11.97 -8.04 20.54
C LYS A 87 -12.39 -6.57 20.56
N ASP A 88 -11.83 -5.76 19.66
CA ASP A 88 -12.18 -4.34 19.53
C ASP A 88 -13.53 -4.21 18.80
N LYS A 89 -14.45 -3.39 19.34
CA LYS A 89 -15.79 -3.18 18.76
C LYS A 89 -15.77 -2.59 17.34
N SER A 90 -14.68 -1.96 16.95
CA SER A 90 -14.49 -1.42 15.59
C SER A 90 -14.50 -2.51 14.52
N PHE A 91 -14.32 -3.80 14.88
CA PHE A 91 -14.33 -4.89 13.92
C PHE A 91 -15.61 -4.97 13.11
N ILE A 92 -16.76 -4.61 13.68
CA ILE A 92 -18.08 -4.69 13.00
C ILE A 92 -18.09 -3.72 11.81
N ILE A 93 -17.65 -2.49 12.01
CA ILE A 93 -17.59 -1.47 10.96
C ILE A 93 -16.57 -1.86 9.90
N LEU A 94 -15.39 -2.34 10.32
CA LEU A 94 -14.36 -2.82 9.42
C LEU A 94 -14.83 -4.02 8.60
N ALA A 95 -15.57 -4.95 9.20
CA ALA A 95 -16.16 -6.09 8.49
C ALA A 95 -17.12 -5.64 7.39
N VAL A 96 -17.99 -4.66 7.67
CA VAL A 96 -18.90 -4.09 6.67
C VAL A 96 -18.12 -3.46 5.52
N ILE A 97 -17.11 -2.62 5.82
CA ILE A 97 -16.24 -1.97 4.81
C ILE A 97 -15.52 -3.05 3.97
N THR A 98 -15.01 -4.08 4.62
CA THR A 98 -14.32 -5.20 3.97
C THR A 98 -15.25 -5.97 3.03
N VAL A 99 -16.45 -6.31 3.50
CA VAL A 99 -17.46 -7.00 2.69
C VAL A 99 -17.87 -6.16 1.48
N LEU A 100 -18.08 -4.86 1.65
CA LEU A 100 -18.37 -3.95 0.53
C LEU A 100 -17.25 -3.93 -0.51
N SER A 101 -15.99 -3.88 -0.07
CA SER A 101 -14.83 -3.95 -0.96
C SER A 101 -14.76 -5.28 -1.72
N LEU A 102 -14.96 -6.40 -1.03
CA LEU A 102 -14.93 -7.74 -1.64
C LEU A 102 -16.10 -7.96 -2.61
N VAL A 103 -17.31 -7.53 -2.25
CA VAL A 103 -18.49 -7.62 -3.13
C VAL A 103 -18.27 -6.81 -4.40
N SER A 104 -17.79 -5.58 -4.28
CA SER A 104 -17.49 -4.73 -5.43
C SER A 104 -16.38 -5.31 -6.32
N LEU A 105 -15.31 -5.84 -5.72
CA LEU A 105 -14.27 -6.57 -6.45
C LEU A 105 -14.85 -7.79 -7.17
N GLY A 106 -15.71 -8.56 -6.51
CA GLY A 106 -16.40 -9.71 -7.10
C GLY A 106 -17.25 -9.32 -8.31
N ILE A 107 -18.06 -8.27 -8.18
CA ILE A 107 -18.86 -7.71 -9.30
C ILE A 107 -17.94 -7.30 -10.45
N SER A 108 -16.84 -6.62 -10.16
CA SER A 108 -15.88 -6.19 -11.17
C SER A 108 -15.22 -7.38 -11.90
N VAL A 109 -14.84 -8.43 -11.18
CA VAL A 109 -14.25 -9.65 -11.76
C VAL A 109 -15.27 -10.39 -12.64
N MET A 110 -16.54 -10.44 -12.24
CA MET A 110 -17.61 -11.12 -12.97
C MET A 110 -18.17 -10.31 -14.15
N ALA A 111 -17.71 -9.06 -14.36
CA ALA A 111 -18.23 -8.19 -15.42
C ALA A 111 -18.03 -8.83 -16.81
N PRO A 112 -19.08 -8.87 -17.67
CA PRO A 112 -19.04 -9.53 -18.98
C PRO A 112 -17.93 -9.02 -19.90
N GLY A 113 -17.55 -7.74 -19.78
CA GLY A 113 -16.44 -7.14 -20.53
C GLY A 113 -15.07 -7.79 -20.28
N ASN A 114 -14.89 -8.47 -19.16
CA ASN A 114 -13.64 -9.19 -18.86
C ASN A 114 -13.49 -10.43 -19.74
N ALA A 115 -14.57 -11.16 -19.98
CA ALA A 115 -14.55 -12.33 -20.87
C ALA A 115 -14.20 -11.93 -22.31
N ILE A 116 -14.77 -10.82 -22.81
CA ILE A 116 -14.45 -10.28 -24.14
C ILE A 116 -12.98 -9.86 -24.22
N ARG A 117 -12.48 -9.18 -23.20
CA ARG A 117 -11.06 -8.77 -23.14
C ARG A 117 -10.13 -9.97 -23.09
N GLN A 118 -10.47 -11.00 -22.31
CA GLN A 118 -9.67 -12.20 -22.17
C GLN A 118 -9.64 -13.01 -23.48
N ALA A 119 -10.76 -13.07 -24.20
CA ALA A 119 -10.81 -13.68 -25.52
C ALA A 119 -9.93 -12.97 -26.55
N SER A 120 -9.77 -11.63 -26.46
CA SER A 120 -8.91 -10.86 -27.36
C SER A 120 -7.41 -10.95 -27.04
N VAL A 121 -7.02 -11.28 -25.82
CA VAL A 121 -5.63 -11.37 -25.37
C VAL A 121 -5.12 -12.82 -25.36
N GLY A 122 -6.04 -13.79 -25.43
CA GLY A 122 -5.74 -15.23 -25.32
C GLY A 122 -5.86 -15.75 -23.88
N ALA A 123 -5.74 -17.07 -23.74
CA ALA A 123 -5.79 -17.69 -22.42
C ALA A 123 -4.57 -17.30 -21.59
N GLY A 124 -4.80 -16.68 -20.44
CA GLY A 124 -3.73 -16.35 -19.50
C GLY A 124 -3.03 -17.59 -18.93
N PRO A 125 -1.87 -17.42 -18.28
CA PRO A 125 -0.99 -18.53 -17.86
C PRO A 125 -1.55 -19.39 -16.72
N GLY A 126 -2.75 -19.12 -16.24
CA GLY A 126 -3.34 -19.75 -15.07
C GLY A 126 -2.87 -19.13 -13.74
N VAL A 127 -3.60 -19.41 -12.66
CA VAL A 127 -3.41 -18.75 -11.35
C VAL A 127 -2.00 -18.97 -10.80
N LEU A 128 -1.50 -20.20 -10.80
CA LEU A 128 -0.21 -20.55 -10.21
C LEU A 128 0.96 -19.86 -10.95
N LYS A 129 0.94 -19.86 -12.28
CA LYS A 129 1.96 -19.17 -13.07
C LYS A 129 1.88 -17.66 -12.90
N ALA A 130 0.66 -17.10 -12.82
CA ALA A 130 0.47 -15.67 -12.55
C ALA A 130 1.04 -15.25 -11.19
N LEU A 131 0.89 -16.07 -10.15
CA LEU A 131 1.53 -15.85 -8.85
C LEU A 131 3.07 -15.85 -8.99
N VAL A 132 3.65 -16.89 -9.60
CA VAL A 132 5.11 -16.96 -9.80
C VAL A 132 5.63 -15.74 -10.56
N TYR A 133 4.95 -15.32 -11.64
CA TYR A 133 5.34 -14.13 -12.39
C TYR A 133 5.21 -12.85 -11.57
N SER A 134 4.18 -12.75 -10.73
CA SER A 134 4.01 -11.60 -9.83
C SER A 134 5.16 -11.48 -8.83
N PHE A 135 5.59 -12.59 -8.23
CA PHE A 135 6.73 -12.60 -7.32
C PHE A 135 8.05 -12.31 -8.05
N ALA A 136 8.30 -12.94 -9.18
CA ALA A 136 9.50 -12.68 -9.98
C ALA A 136 9.57 -11.23 -10.45
N TYR A 137 8.46 -10.69 -10.93
CA TYR A 137 8.37 -9.29 -11.34
C TYR A 137 8.53 -8.33 -10.17
N GLY A 138 7.96 -8.65 -9.01
CA GLY A 138 8.13 -7.86 -7.79
C GLY A 138 9.60 -7.74 -7.38
N ALA A 139 10.36 -8.84 -7.42
CA ALA A 139 11.80 -8.84 -7.15
C ALA A 139 12.57 -8.01 -8.19
N TYR A 140 12.27 -8.22 -9.48
CA TYR A 140 12.85 -7.43 -10.58
C TYR A 140 12.59 -5.93 -10.38
N ASN A 141 11.33 -5.56 -10.11
CA ASN A 141 10.95 -4.15 -9.95
C ASN A 141 11.59 -3.48 -8.73
N ILE A 142 11.78 -4.21 -7.62
CA ILE A 142 12.55 -3.70 -6.47
C ILE A 142 13.99 -3.40 -6.88
N ALA A 143 14.64 -4.32 -7.59
CA ALA A 143 16.03 -4.15 -8.05
C ALA A 143 16.14 -2.97 -9.04
N ASP A 144 15.24 -2.89 -10.01
CA ASP A 144 15.21 -1.83 -11.04
C ASP A 144 14.90 -0.45 -10.46
N SER A 145 13.96 -0.38 -9.51
CA SER A 145 13.55 0.88 -8.85
C SER A 145 14.56 1.36 -7.81
N THR A 146 15.40 0.47 -7.26
CA THR A 146 16.41 0.83 -6.27
C THR A 146 17.70 1.32 -6.96
N THR A 147 17.58 2.40 -7.70
CA THR A 147 18.75 3.08 -8.30
C THR A 147 19.65 3.69 -7.23
N PHE A 148 20.90 4.01 -7.60
CA PHE A 148 21.85 4.61 -6.64
C PHE A 148 21.29 5.85 -5.90
N PRO A 149 20.65 6.84 -6.56
CA PRO A 149 20.04 7.97 -5.85
C PRO A 149 18.93 7.54 -4.87
N VAL A 150 18.11 6.54 -5.26
CA VAL A 150 17.04 6.01 -4.42
C VAL A 150 17.60 5.28 -3.20
N ALA A 151 18.67 4.51 -3.38
CA ALA A 151 19.36 3.86 -2.27
C ALA A 151 19.96 4.88 -1.26
N VAL A 152 20.57 5.95 -1.77
CA VAL A 152 21.07 7.06 -0.94
C VAL A 152 19.92 7.72 -0.18
N MET A 153 18.81 7.96 -0.84
CA MET A 153 17.59 8.50 -0.19
C MET A 153 17.12 7.60 0.96
N TRP A 154 17.06 6.27 0.75
CA TRP A 154 16.64 5.32 1.80
C TRP A 154 17.61 5.37 2.99
N ILE A 155 18.93 5.42 2.74
CA ILE A 155 19.94 5.54 3.79
C ILE A 155 19.77 6.85 4.57
N ALA A 156 19.55 7.96 3.89
CA ALA A 156 19.31 9.26 4.52
C ALA A 156 18.03 9.30 5.38
N LEU A 157 17.01 8.49 5.03
CA LEU A 157 15.76 8.40 5.78
C LEU A 157 15.81 7.41 6.96
N LEU A 158 16.88 6.61 7.13
CA LEU A 158 16.98 5.64 8.24
C LEU A 158 16.78 6.27 9.62
N PRO A 159 17.32 7.47 9.95
CA PRO A 159 17.08 8.09 11.25
C PRO A 159 15.61 8.43 11.48
N VAL A 160 14.89 8.84 10.43
CA VAL A 160 13.45 9.12 10.49
C VAL A 160 12.65 7.84 10.76
N PHE A 161 12.97 6.76 10.04
CA PHE A 161 12.33 5.45 10.23
C PHE A 161 12.60 4.87 11.60
N TYR A 162 13.83 5.01 12.11
CA TYR A 162 14.21 4.63 13.46
C TYR A 162 13.33 5.38 14.50
N ARG A 163 13.20 6.69 14.36
CA ARG A 163 12.37 7.50 15.25
C ARG A 163 10.90 7.08 15.22
N ILE A 164 10.35 6.84 14.04
CA ILE A 164 8.96 6.36 13.89
C ILE A 164 8.79 5.00 14.58
N ALA A 165 9.73 4.08 14.37
CA ALA A 165 9.68 2.76 14.98
C ALA A 165 9.71 2.84 16.51
N VAL A 166 10.65 3.58 17.09
CA VAL A 166 10.80 3.73 18.55
C VAL A 166 9.58 4.41 19.16
N SER A 167 9.04 5.46 18.49
CA SER A 167 7.86 6.19 18.99
C SER A 167 6.55 5.40 18.87
N SER A 168 6.52 4.35 18.04
CA SER A 168 5.31 3.55 17.81
C SER A 168 4.90 2.67 18.99
N GLY A 169 5.83 2.34 19.90
CA GLY A 169 5.61 1.40 20.99
C GLY A 169 5.32 -0.05 20.58
N LEU A 170 5.45 -0.36 19.27
CA LEU A 170 5.23 -1.70 18.75
C LEU A 170 6.41 -2.63 19.08
N LYS A 171 6.15 -3.93 19.18
CA LYS A 171 7.17 -4.96 19.34
C LYS A 171 7.54 -5.59 18.00
N PHE A 172 8.81 -5.58 17.67
CA PHE A 172 9.35 -6.00 16.36
C PHE A 172 10.11 -7.33 16.46
N ARG A 173 9.39 -8.47 16.61
CA ARG A 173 10.01 -9.75 16.98
C ARG A 173 10.62 -10.55 15.82
N PHE A 174 9.98 -10.58 14.66
CA PHE A 174 10.31 -11.48 13.53
C PHE A 174 10.51 -10.68 12.24
N PRO A 175 11.65 -10.00 12.04
CA PRO A 175 11.83 -9.09 10.91
C PRO A 175 11.77 -9.80 9.55
N ALA A 176 12.36 -10.99 9.43
CA ALA A 176 12.32 -11.76 8.18
C ALA A 176 10.88 -12.13 7.78
N ALA A 177 10.09 -12.63 8.74
CA ALA A 177 8.70 -12.99 8.47
C ALA A 177 7.84 -11.77 8.11
N ALA A 178 8.08 -10.63 8.78
CA ALA A 178 7.38 -9.38 8.48
C ALA A 178 7.73 -8.86 7.08
N ILE A 179 9.01 -8.85 6.71
CA ILE A 179 9.46 -8.40 5.38
C ILE A 179 8.92 -9.33 4.28
N ILE A 180 8.97 -10.66 4.48
CA ILE A 180 8.37 -11.62 3.55
C ILE A 180 6.87 -11.37 3.41
N PHE A 181 6.16 -11.14 4.51
CA PHE A 181 4.74 -10.82 4.50
C PHE A 181 4.44 -9.53 3.70
N PHE A 182 5.19 -8.45 3.95
CA PHE A 182 5.04 -7.19 3.20
C PHE A 182 5.36 -7.38 1.72
N TYR A 183 6.36 -8.21 1.40
CA TYR A 183 6.70 -8.57 0.03
C TYR A 183 5.57 -9.35 -0.65
N CYS A 184 4.95 -10.31 0.04
CA CYS A 184 3.78 -11.03 -0.48
C CYS A 184 2.63 -10.07 -0.79
N VAL A 185 2.34 -9.12 0.11
CA VAL A 185 1.29 -8.10 -0.10
C VAL A 185 1.63 -7.19 -1.27
N TYR A 186 2.89 -6.78 -1.38
CA TYR A 186 3.38 -5.97 -2.52
C TYR A 186 3.22 -6.71 -3.85
N CYS A 187 3.60 -7.98 -3.92
CA CYS A 187 3.49 -8.79 -5.13
C CYS A 187 2.04 -9.09 -5.51
N ALA A 188 1.12 -9.22 -4.55
CA ALA A 188 -0.27 -9.57 -4.79
C ALA A 188 -0.98 -8.63 -5.77
N GLN A 189 -0.63 -7.33 -5.78
CA GLN A 189 -1.21 -6.35 -6.71
C GLN A 189 -0.93 -6.65 -8.20
N GLY A 190 0.18 -7.33 -8.51
CA GLY A 190 0.53 -7.72 -9.88
C GLY A 190 -0.22 -8.96 -10.37
N THR A 191 -0.67 -9.81 -9.47
CA THR A 191 -1.28 -11.11 -9.80
C THR A 191 -2.46 -11.02 -10.77
N PRO A 192 -3.43 -10.09 -10.61
CA PRO A 192 -4.56 -9.99 -11.55
C PRO A 192 -4.11 -9.65 -12.97
N VAL A 193 -3.06 -8.85 -13.11
CA VAL A 193 -2.53 -8.43 -14.40
C VAL A 193 -1.86 -9.58 -15.12
N PHE A 194 -0.99 -10.32 -14.41
CA PHE A 194 -0.33 -11.51 -14.98
C PHE A 194 -1.35 -12.62 -15.29
N TYR A 195 -2.39 -12.77 -14.47
CA TYR A 195 -3.48 -13.70 -14.74
C TYR A 195 -4.23 -13.36 -16.04
N ALA A 196 -4.52 -12.05 -16.26
CA ALA A 196 -5.33 -11.61 -17.39
C ALA A 196 -4.53 -11.42 -18.69
N GLN A 197 -3.25 -10.99 -18.61
CA GLN A 197 -2.47 -10.56 -19.77
C GLN A 197 -1.18 -11.37 -20.01
N GLY A 198 -0.84 -12.32 -19.13
CA GLY A 198 0.36 -13.14 -19.25
C GLY A 198 1.62 -12.44 -18.73
N ILE A 199 2.56 -12.05 -19.61
CA ILE A 199 3.95 -11.75 -19.20
C ILE A 199 4.25 -10.26 -19.01
N HIS A 200 3.43 -9.35 -19.55
CA HIS A 200 3.75 -7.92 -19.57
C HIS A 200 2.89 -7.09 -18.64
N MET A 201 3.56 -6.32 -17.76
CA MET A 201 2.90 -5.30 -16.96
C MET A 201 2.69 -4.03 -17.81
N PRO A 202 1.43 -3.54 -17.97
CA PRO A 202 1.17 -2.33 -18.75
C PRO A 202 1.81 -1.09 -18.14
N TYR A 203 2.46 -0.25 -18.95
CA TYR A 203 3.09 1.00 -18.52
C TYR A 203 2.17 1.91 -17.71
N ARG A 204 0.86 1.92 -18.03
CA ARG A 204 -0.16 2.69 -17.29
C ARG A 204 -0.29 2.31 -15.81
N MET A 205 0.16 1.11 -15.41
CA MET A 205 0.10 0.64 -14.03
C MET A 205 1.39 0.92 -13.25
N MET A 206 2.46 1.34 -13.92
CA MET A 206 3.77 1.56 -13.30
C MET A 206 3.70 2.53 -12.14
N ASN A 207 2.87 3.58 -12.21
CA ASN A 207 2.73 4.54 -11.11
C ASN A 207 2.28 3.86 -9.81
N ILE A 208 1.29 2.95 -9.87
CA ILE A 208 0.82 2.23 -8.68
C ILE A 208 1.92 1.33 -8.13
N ILE A 209 2.65 0.65 -9.01
CA ILE A 209 3.74 -0.25 -8.63
C ILE A 209 4.87 0.53 -7.96
N TYR A 210 5.22 1.71 -8.48
CA TYR A 210 6.20 2.59 -7.85
C TYR A 210 5.74 3.07 -6.47
N PHE A 211 4.50 3.54 -6.34
CA PHE A 211 3.97 3.93 -5.03
C PHE A 211 3.95 2.77 -4.05
N ALA A 212 3.55 1.59 -4.51
CA ALA A 212 3.55 0.40 -3.66
C ALA A 212 4.98 -0.04 -3.28
N TYR A 213 5.97 0.11 -4.19
CA TYR A 213 7.39 -0.11 -3.88
C TYR A 213 7.86 0.81 -2.76
N TYR A 214 7.60 2.13 -2.86
CA TYR A 214 7.95 3.06 -1.79
C TYR A 214 7.24 2.73 -0.47
N GLY A 215 5.97 2.34 -0.52
CA GLY A 215 5.23 1.87 0.65
C GLY A 215 5.85 0.62 1.28
N PHE A 216 6.15 -0.39 0.47
CA PHE A 216 6.81 -1.63 0.89
C PHE A 216 8.17 -1.35 1.55
N MET A 217 9.03 -0.55 0.89
CA MET A 217 10.34 -0.19 1.43
C MET A 217 10.24 0.58 2.73
N THR A 218 9.35 1.57 2.81
CA THR A 218 9.12 2.37 4.03
C THR A 218 8.72 1.49 5.20
N ILE A 219 7.70 0.64 5.04
CA ILE A 219 7.20 -0.22 6.12
C ILE A 219 8.27 -1.24 6.53
N SER A 220 8.97 -1.83 5.56
CA SER A 220 10.04 -2.80 5.81
C SER A 220 11.21 -2.18 6.57
N LEU A 221 11.63 -0.97 6.19
CA LEU A 221 12.72 -0.25 6.87
C LEU A 221 12.32 0.21 8.27
N ILE A 222 11.08 0.69 8.47
CA ILE A 222 10.58 1.03 9.82
C ILE A 222 10.59 -0.22 10.70
N TYR A 223 10.11 -1.36 10.20
CA TYR A 223 10.09 -2.61 10.96
C TYR A 223 11.50 -3.08 11.30
N LEU A 224 12.42 -3.02 10.33
CA LEU A 224 13.82 -3.39 10.52
C LEU A 224 14.52 -2.49 11.55
N MET A 225 14.31 -1.17 11.49
CA MET A 225 14.87 -0.23 12.45
C MET A 225 14.34 -0.46 13.87
N GLY A 226 13.05 -0.79 14.02
CA GLY A 226 12.48 -1.16 15.31
C GLY A 226 13.09 -2.44 15.89
N TRP A 227 13.27 -3.46 15.05
CA TRP A 227 13.94 -4.70 15.46
C TRP A 227 15.41 -4.47 15.83
N ILE A 228 16.14 -3.65 15.08
CA ILE A 228 17.52 -3.28 15.39
C ILE A 228 17.57 -2.56 16.73
N HIS A 229 16.65 -1.65 17.01
CA HIS A 229 16.55 -0.98 18.30
C HIS A 229 16.38 -1.98 19.45
N GLU A 230 15.38 -2.86 19.36
CA GLU A 230 15.11 -3.85 20.42
C GLU A 230 16.26 -4.84 20.65
N ARG A 231 17.01 -5.20 19.59
CA ARG A 231 18.03 -6.24 19.66
C ARG A 231 19.43 -5.68 19.96
N PHE A 232 19.72 -4.47 19.53
CA PHE A 232 21.08 -3.90 19.52
C PHE A 232 21.14 -2.52 20.18
N GLU A 233 20.30 -2.23 21.17
CA GLU A 233 20.17 -0.94 21.85
C GLU A 233 21.51 -0.37 22.32
N ASN A 234 22.45 -1.21 22.77
CA ASN A 234 23.75 -0.82 23.30
C ASN A 234 24.85 -0.66 22.25
N THR A 235 24.56 -0.83 20.95
CA THR A 235 25.60 -0.70 19.90
C THR A 235 25.90 0.75 19.56
N ALA A 236 27.11 1.01 19.09
CA ALA A 236 27.53 2.34 18.63
C ALA A 236 26.63 2.87 17.49
N PHE A 237 26.13 1.97 16.63
CA PHE A 237 25.23 2.30 15.53
C PHE A 237 23.89 2.86 16.04
N VAL A 238 23.25 2.18 17.00
CA VAL A 238 21.97 2.62 17.57
C VAL A 238 22.15 3.92 18.36
N ARG A 239 23.23 4.06 19.12
CA ARG A 239 23.58 5.31 19.82
C ARG A 239 23.81 6.47 18.84
N GLY A 240 24.46 6.22 17.70
CA GLY A 240 24.63 7.20 16.63
C GLY A 240 23.30 7.63 16.00
N LEU A 241 22.39 6.69 15.75
CA LEU A 241 21.04 6.99 15.25
C LEU A 241 20.23 7.79 16.27
N SER A 242 20.28 7.44 17.56
CA SER A 242 19.57 8.16 18.61
C SER A 242 20.07 9.59 18.78
N SER A 243 21.40 9.81 18.72
CA SER A 243 21.99 11.15 18.81
C SER A 243 21.60 12.06 17.64
N VAL A 244 21.51 11.51 16.42
CA VAL A 244 20.99 12.25 15.25
C VAL A 244 19.50 12.58 15.40
N CYS A 245 18.74 11.73 16.11
CA CYS A 245 17.30 11.95 16.38
C CYS A 245 17.05 12.96 17.51
N GLU A 246 18.02 13.28 18.34
CA GLU A 246 17.93 14.29 19.42
C GLU A 246 18.10 15.74 18.94
N ILE A 247 18.29 15.98 17.63
CA ILE A 247 18.32 17.33 17.05
C ILE A 247 17.03 18.09 17.39
N PRO A 248 17.14 19.37 17.80
CA PRO A 248 16.28 20.02 18.79
C PRO A 248 14.78 20.03 18.44
N ARG A 249 13.95 19.90 19.47
CA ARG A 249 12.46 19.99 19.49
C ARG A 249 11.85 21.17 18.69
N ARG A 250 12.64 22.12 18.19
CA ARG A 250 12.19 23.24 17.37
C ARG A 250 11.73 22.84 15.95
N PHE A 251 12.25 21.74 15.40
CA PHE A 251 11.77 21.21 14.11
C PHE A 251 10.56 20.27 14.25
N THR A 252 10.28 19.77 15.44
CA THR A 252 9.11 18.92 15.72
C THR A 252 7.80 19.67 15.78
N ALA A 253 7.79 21.00 15.94
CA ALA A 253 6.57 21.79 15.96
C ALA A 253 5.81 21.77 14.63
N VAL A 254 6.49 21.58 13.49
CA VAL A 254 5.86 21.50 12.16
C VAL A 254 5.30 20.09 11.88
N PHE A 255 5.87 19.03 12.46
CA PHE A 255 5.41 17.64 12.31
C PHE A 255 4.60 17.12 13.50
N SER A 256 4.58 17.86 14.63
CA SER A 256 3.88 17.49 15.87
C SER A 256 2.36 17.71 15.83
N ILE A 257 1.82 18.29 14.76
CA ILE A 257 0.37 18.56 14.67
C ILE A 257 -0.46 17.26 14.54
N SER A 258 0.16 16.11 14.32
CA SER A 258 -0.58 14.86 14.12
C SER A 258 -0.16 13.66 14.97
N LEU A 259 0.82 13.76 15.85
CA LEU A 259 1.35 12.61 16.59
C LEU A 259 1.22 12.67 18.12
N THR A 260 0.62 13.71 18.68
CA THR A 260 0.17 13.71 20.09
C THR A 260 -1.15 12.96 20.22
N TRP A 261 -1.13 11.67 19.93
CA TRP A 261 -2.14 10.75 20.37
C TRP A 261 -1.66 10.16 21.70
N LYS A 262 -2.16 10.70 22.79
CA LYS A 262 -2.03 10.07 24.11
C LYS A 262 -2.62 8.65 24.01
N MET A 263 -1.82 7.68 24.44
CA MET A 263 -2.32 6.35 24.82
C MET A 263 -3.29 6.49 25.99
#